data_0b527396b95278d08a61444fa4fb8263
#
_entry.id   0b527396b95278d08a61444fa4fb8263
#
_cell.length_a   1.000
_cell.length_b   1.000
_cell.length_c   1.000
_cell.angle_alpha   90.00
_cell.angle_beta   90.00
_cell.angle_gamma   90.00
#
_symmetry.space_group_name_H-M   'P 1'
#
loop_
_entity.id
_entity.type
_entity.pdbx_description
1 polymer ?
#
loop_
_entity_poly.entity_id
_entity_poly.type
_entity_poly.pdbx_seq_one_letter_code
_entity_poly.pdbx_strand_id
1 'polypeptide(L)'
;MRPYPPARQGTDADDYHGERIADPYRWLEVTEDPDVAGWIKAQNELTESFLAGVDDREAIRARLTELWNYPKAGVPFERGGRWFQSRNSGLQAQPVLYVMESPDAEGRPLLDPNGLSPDGTVAVSEISVSGDGTLLAYATSAMGSDWLTWHVRDVTTGADAGDVIEWSKFCEAAWREDGSGFYYGAVEPATPGAEYLEANSPQRIFPMAPCASYSC
;
A
#
# COMPACT_ATOMS: atom_id res chain seq x y z
N MET A 1 -31.92 10.70 17.71
CA MET A 1 -30.50 10.36 17.58
C MET A 1 -30.37 8.84 17.73
N ARG A 2 -29.81 8.11 16.77
CA ARG A 2 -29.62 6.67 16.91
C ARG A 2 -28.50 6.43 17.92
N PRO A 3 -28.62 5.48 18.87
CA PRO A 3 -27.53 5.18 19.78
C PRO A 3 -26.36 4.56 19.02
N TYR A 4 -25.15 4.97 19.38
CA TYR A 4 -23.95 4.31 18.86
C TYR A 4 -23.82 2.90 19.43
N PRO A 5 -23.27 1.94 18.68
CA PRO A 5 -22.92 0.63 19.21
C PRO A 5 -21.98 0.78 20.40
N PRO A 6 -22.22 0.09 21.52
CA PRO A 6 -21.38 0.19 22.70
C PRO A 6 -20.01 -0.42 22.44
N ALA A 7 -18.97 0.18 23.01
CA ALA A 7 -17.66 -0.43 23.14
C ALA A 7 -17.47 -0.94 24.58
N ARG A 8 -16.98 -2.18 24.75
CA ARG A 8 -16.64 -2.67 26.07
C ARG A 8 -15.48 -1.87 26.65
N GLN A 9 -15.44 -1.74 27.95
CA GLN A 9 -14.32 -1.11 28.65
C GLN A 9 -13.48 -2.18 29.35
N GLY A 10 -12.17 -2.17 29.07
CA GLY A 10 -11.16 -2.97 29.75
C GLY A 10 -10.64 -2.27 31.01
N THR A 11 -9.68 -2.93 31.67
CA THR A 11 -9.00 -2.41 32.88
C THR A 11 -7.52 -2.10 32.61
N ASP A 12 -7.12 -2.07 31.33
CA ASP A 12 -5.76 -1.81 30.90
C ASP A 12 -5.33 -0.40 31.30
N ALA A 13 -4.06 -0.26 31.65
CA ALA A 13 -3.48 1.02 32.03
C ALA A 13 -1.96 0.95 31.91
N ASP A 14 -1.34 2.06 31.55
CA ASP A 14 0.11 2.23 31.50
C ASP A 14 0.61 3.12 32.65
N ASP A 15 1.87 2.93 33.03
CA ASP A 15 2.58 3.81 33.94
C ASP A 15 3.46 4.77 33.13
N TYR A 16 3.14 6.05 33.20
CA TYR A 16 3.95 7.13 32.64
C TYR A 16 4.60 7.93 33.75
N HIS A 17 5.85 7.59 34.08
CA HIS A 17 6.64 8.28 35.11
C HIS A 17 6.01 8.27 36.49
N GLY A 18 5.35 7.16 36.85
CA GLY A 18 4.67 7.00 38.14
C GLY A 18 3.20 7.45 38.17
N GLU A 19 2.67 7.91 37.05
CA GLU A 19 1.25 8.20 36.87
C GLU A 19 0.58 7.08 36.07
N ARG A 20 -0.45 6.47 36.66
CA ARG A 20 -1.21 5.41 35.99
C ARG A 20 -2.29 5.99 35.08
N ILE A 21 -2.15 5.83 33.78
CA ILE A 21 -3.09 6.27 32.79
C ILE A 21 -3.92 5.08 32.31
N ALA A 22 -5.26 5.17 32.47
CA ALA A 22 -6.18 4.13 32.02
C ALA A 22 -6.35 4.14 30.51
N ASP A 23 -6.34 2.95 29.92
CA ASP A 23 -6.65 2.74 28.50
C ASP A 23 -7.75 1.67 28.33
N PRO A 24 -9.00 2.02 28.59
CA PRO A 24 -10.10 1.06 28.60
C PRO A 24 -10.44 0.47 27.23
N TYR A 25 -9.87 0.99 26.16
CA TYR A 25 -10.15 0.57 24.78
C TYR A 25 -8.94 -0.06 24.07
N ARG A 26 -7.88 -0.40 24.79
CA ARG A 26 -6.68 -1.06 24.23
C ARG A 26 -7.00 -2.31 23.41
N TRP A 27 -8.04 -3.05 23.79
CA TRP A 27 -8.49 -4.22 23.05
C TRP A 27 -8.80 -3.93 21.57
N LEU A 28 -9.13 -2.68 21.19
CA LEU A 28 -9.38 -2.27 19.79
C LEU A 28 -8.10 -2.26 18.93
N GLU A 29 -6.92 -2.28 19.54
CA GLU A 29 -5.64 -2.33 18.83
C GLU A 29 -5.33 -3.71 18.25
N VAL A 30 -5.97 -4.77 18.78
CA VAL A 30 -5.81 -6.14 18.29
C VAL A 30 -6.78 -6.38 17.13
N THR A 31 -6.39 -5.94 15.92
CA THR A 31 -7.25 -5.92 14.73
C THR A 31 -7.77 -7.29 14.32
N GLU A 32 -7.04 -8.37 14.63
CA GLU A 32 -7.42 -9.77 14.34
C GLU A 32 -8.41 -10.35 15.34
N ASP A 33 -8.74 -9.63 16.44
CA ASP A 33 -9.70 -10.09 17.44
C ASP A 33 -11.13 -10.07 16.84
N PRO A 34 -11.88 -11.17 16.92
CA PRO A 34 -13.27 -11.24 16.45
C PRO A 34 -14.20 -10.19 17.09
N ASP A 35 -13.94 -9.80 18.35
CA ASP A 35 -14.71 -8.76 19.05
C ASP A 35 -14.49 -7.39 18.39
N VAL A 36 -13.25 -7.09 17.95
CA VAL A 36 -12.92 -5.87 17.19
C VAL A 36 -13.63 -5.87 15.85
N ALA A 37 -13.56 -6.98 15.10
CA ALA A 37 -14.27 -7.13 13.83
C ALA A 37 -15.79 -6.95 14.01
N GLY A 38 -16.35 -7.52 15.08
CA GLY A 38 -17.77 -7.37 15.44
C GLY A 38 -18.15 -5.91 15.73
N TRP A 39 -17.33 -5.20 16.48
CA TRP A 39 -17.55 -3.79 16.79
C TRP A 39 -17.46 -2.90 15.55
N ILE A 40 -16.43 -3.10 14.70
CA ILE A 40 -16.28 -2.39 13.43
C ILE A 40 -17.51 -2.60 12.53
N LYS A 41 -17.96 -3.85 12.41
CA LYS A 41 -19.16 -4.18 11.63
C LYS A 41 -20.40 -3.41 12.13
N ALA A 42 -20.63 -3.40 13.44
CA ALA A 42 -21.77 -2.68 14.02
C ALA A 42 -21.70 -1.16 13.79
N GLN A 43 -20.50 -0.55 13.86
CA GLN A 43 -20.29 0.87 13.53
C GLN A 43 -20.58 1.15 12.05
N ASN A 44 -20.11 0.29 11.15
CA ASN A 44 -20.36 0.40 9.72
C ASN A 44 -21.84 0.28 9.38
N GLU A 45 -22.57 -0.67 9.98
CA GLU A 45 -24.01 -0.84 9.80
C GLU A 45 -24.79 0.42 10.22
N LEU A 46 -24.40 1.05 11.32
CA LEU A 46 -24.98 2.32 11.74
C LEU A 46 -24.74 3.43 10.71
N THR A 47 -23.51 3.56 10.24
CA THR A 47 -23.10 4.54 9.23
C THR A 47 -23.84 4.33 7.92
N GLU A 48 -23.87 3.12 7.40
CA GLU A 48 -24.57 2.77 6.17
C GLU A 48 -26.06 3.04 6.26
N SER A 49 -26.68 2.66 7.38
CA SER A 49 -28.09 2.93 7.66
C SER A 49 -28.42 4.44 7.72
N PHE A 50 -27.49 5.27 8.20
CA PHE A 50 -27.62 6.71 8.18
C PHE A 50 -27.51 7.26 6.75
N LEU A 51 -26.45 6.87 6.04
CA LEU A 51 -26.17 7.33 4.68
C LEU A 51 -27.24 6.85 3.67
N ALA A 52 -27.83 5.69 3.87
CA ALA A 52 -28.93 5.21 3.03
C ALA A 52 -30.19 6.09 3.10
N GLY A 53 -30.34 6.85 4.19
CA GLY A 53 -31.45 7.81 4.36
C GLY A 53 -31.18 9.21 3.82
N VAL A 54 -30.03 9.43 3.14
CA VAL A 54 -29.71 10.72 2.51
C VAL A 54 -30.28 10.76 1.09
N ASP A 55 -31.29 11.57 0.84
CA ASP A 55 -32.03 11.60 -0.42
C ASP A 55 -31.14 11.89 -1.64
N ASP A 56 -30.16 12.79 -1.50
CA ASP A 56 -29.28 13.20 -2.60
C ASP A 56 -28.08 12.27 -2.83
N ARG A 57 -27.91 11.21 -2.02
CA ARG A 57 -26.72 10.34 -2.06
C ARG A 57 -26.45 9.76 -3.45
N GLU A 58 -27.47 9.23 -4.09
CA GLU A 58 -27.31 8.61 -5.41
C GLU A 58 -27.07 9.63 -6.52
N ALA A 59 -27.68 10.81 -6.44
CA ALA A 59 -27.42 11.90 -7.36
C ALA A 59 -25.97 12.42 -7.24
N ILE A 60 -25.47 12.56 -6.02
CA ILE A 60 -24.08 12.95 -5.73
C ILE A 60 -23.12 11.87 -6.26
N ARG A 61 -23.40 10.59 -5.98
CA ARG A 61 -22.58 9.46 -6.46
C ARG A 61 -22.50 9.46 -8.00
N ALA A 62 -23.64 9.57 -8.68
CA ALA A 62 -23.71 9.60 -10.14
C ALA A 62 -22.90 10.76 -10.71
N ARG A 63 -23.02 11.95 -10.11
CA ARG A 63 -22.26 13.13 -10.55
C ARG A 63 -20.76 13.00 -10.31
N LEU A 64 -20.34 12.47 -9.17
CA LEU A 64 -18.94 12.20 -8.88
C LEU A 64 -18.36 11.15 -9.85
N THR A 65 -19.11 10.07 -10.13
CA THR A 65 -18.71 9.06 -11.10
C THR A 65 -18.50 9.67 -12.48
N GLU A 66 -19.43 10.49 -12.96
CA GLU A 66 -19.30 11.20 -14.24
C GLU A 66 -18.06 12.11 -14.28
N LEU A 67 -17.87 12.91 -13.24
CA LEU A 67 -16.74 13.84 -13.13
C LEU A 67 -15.40 13.15 -13.03
N TRP A 68 -15.34 11.97 -12.39
CA TRP A 68 -14.09 11.23 -12.16
C TRP A 68 -13.72 10.29 -13.32
N ASN A 69 -14.71 9.96 -14.18
CA ASN A 69 -14.55 9.03 -15.28
C ASN A 69 -13.94 9.70 -16.52
N TYR A 70 -12.65 10.04 -16.43
CA TYR A 70 -11.87 10.54 -17.55
C TYR A 70 -10.47 9.90 -17.54
N PRO A 71 -9.83 9.72 -18.71
CA PRO A 71 -8.46 9.20 -18.76
C PRO A 71 -7.47 10.13 -18.06
N LYS A 72 -6.64 9.55 -17.22
CA LYS A 72 -5.58 10.25 -16.47
C LYS A 72 -4.24 9.65 -16.81
N ALA A 73 -3.23 10.49 -17.00
CA ALA A 73 -1.86 10.06 -17.25
C ALA A 73 -0.89 10.91 -16.42
N GLY A 74 0.07 10.25 -15.81
CA GLY A 74 1.18 10.92 -15.16
C GLY A 74 2.18 11.47 -16.18
N VAL A 75 3.16 12.22 -15.71
CA VAL A 75 4.28 12.68 -16.54
C VAL A 75 5.13 11.46 -16.91
N PRO A 76 5.42 11.22 -18.19
CA PRO A 76 6.32 10.16 -18.59
C PRO A 76 7.75 10.48 -18.14
N PHE A 77 8.50 9.45 -17.75
CA PHE A 77 9.91 9.56 -17.40
C PHE A 77 10.74 8.49 -18.09
N GLU A 78 12.02 8.76 -18.29
CA GLU A 78 12.93 7.89 -19.01
C GLU A 78 13.94 7.24 -18.07
N ARG A 79 14.23 5.95 -18.29
CA ARG A 79 15.34 5.20 -17.69
C ARG A 79 15.89 4.19 -18.68
N GLY A 80 17.19 4.23 -18.91
CA GLY A 80 17.88 3.26 -19.77
C GLY A 80 17.37 3.17 -21.18
N GLY A 81 16.91 4.26 -21.78
CA GLY A 81 16.35 4.31 -23.13
C GLY A 81 14.89 3.84 -23.21
N ARG A 82 14.25 3.55 -22.09
CA ARG A 82 12.83 3.18 -22.02
C ARG A 82 12.03 4.27 -21.30
N TRP A 83 10.78 4.41 -21.70
CA TRP A 83 9.86 5.37 -21.11
C TRP A 83 8.82 4.67 -20.24
N PHE A 84 8.47 5.31 -19.14
CA PHE A 84 7.50 4.80 -18.17
C PHE A 84 6.44 5.85 -17.90
N GLN A 85 5.18 5.42 -17.76
CA GLN A 85 4.07 6.31 -17.46
C GLN A 85 2.97 5.59 -16.70
N SER A 86 2.48 6.18 -15.64
CA SER A 86 1.27 5.74 -14.94
C SER A 86 0.04 6.25 -15.69
N ARG A 87 -0.91 5.35 -15.97
CA ARG A 87 -2.17 5.67 -16.68
C ARG A 87 -3.37 5.06 -15.96
N ASN A 88 -4.48 5.79 -15.96
CA ASN A 88 -5.77 5.31 -15.46
C ASN A 88 -6.83 5.62 -16.53
N SER A 89 -7.60 4.63 -16.95
CA SER A 89 -8.60 4.77 -18.01
C SER A 89 -9.87 5.52 -17.58
N GLY A 90 -10.00 5.81 -16.29
CA GLY A 90 -11.15 6.52 -15.72
C GLY A 90 -11.44 6.10 -14.27
N LEU A 91 -12.16 5.01 -14.07
CA LEU A 91 -12.63 4.53 -12.76
C LEU A 91 -11.81 3.36 -12.18
N GLN A 92 -10.64 3.04 -12.74
CA GLN A 92 -9.75 2.07 -12.10
C GLN A 92 -9.36 2.55 -10.69
N ALA A 93 -9.31 1.65 -9.72
CA ALA A 93 -8.96 1.97 -8.34
C ALA A 93 -7.53 2.56 -8.25
N GLN A 94 -6.61 2.02 -9.05
CA GLN A 94 -5.21 2.44 -9.10
C GLN A 94 -4.74 2.62 -10.54
N PRO A 95 -3.79 3.54 -10.80
CA PRO A 95 -3.18 3.65 -12.12
C PRO A 95 -2.29 2.44 -12.44
N VAL A 96 -2.25 2.08 -13.71
CA VAL A 96 -1.37 1.04 -14.25
C VAL A 96 -0.07 1.69 -14.73
N LEU A 97 1.08 1.12 -14.38
CA LEU A 97 2.38 1.53 -14.91
C LEU A 97 2.61 0.88 -16.27
N TYR A 98 2.90 1.69 -17.27
CA TYR A 98 3.25 1.28 -18.62
C TYR A 98 4.74 1.46 -18.90
N VAL A 99 5.30 0.59 -19.73
CA VAL A 99 6.62 0.76 -20.34
C VAL A 99 6.45 0.99 -21.86
N MET A 100 7.21 1.94 -22.40
CA MET A 100 7.08 2.47 -23.76
C MET A 100 8.45 2.66 -24.41
N GLU A 101 8.49 2.64 -25.74
CA GLU A 101 9.70 2.92 -26.55
C GLU A 101 9.96 4.43 -26.74
N SER A 102 8.92 5.24 -26.62
CA SER A 102 8.99 6.71 -26.68
C SER A 102 7.89 7.32 -25.83
N PRO A 103 7.97 8.62 -25.46
CA PRO A 103 6.98 9.25 -24.59
C PRO A 103 5.56 9.27 -25.19
N ASP A 104 5.43 9.18 -26.51
CA ASP A 104 4.17 9.20 -27.23
C ASP A 104 3.70 7.80 -27.68
N ALA A 105 4.48 6.75 -27.40
CA ALA A 105 4.11 5.39 -27.75
C ALA A 105 2.96 4.85 -26.87
N GLU A 106 2.15 3.95 -27.42
CA GLU A 106 1.08 3.29 -26.66
C GLU A 106 1.65 2.50 -25.49
N GLY A 107 2.76 1.77 -25.72
CA GLY A 107 3.41 0.94 -24.72
C GLY A 107 2.61 -0.30 -24.31
N ARG A 108 3.11 -0.99 -23.30
CA ARG A 108 2.44 -2.15 -22.70
C ARG A 108 2.35 -2.00 -21.19
N PRO A 109 1.33 -2.61 -20.54
CA PRO A 109 1.28 -2.68 -19.09
C PRO A 109 2.53 -3.39 -18.54
N LEU A 110 3.16 -2.79 -17.53
CA LEU A 110 4.27 -3.38 -16.80
C LEU A 110 3.84 -3.83 -15.40
N LEU A 111 3.06 -2.98 -14.71
CA LEU A 111 2.53 -3.29 -13.39
C LEU A 111 1.08 -2.80 -13.32
N ASP A 112 0.15 -3.72 -13.15
CA ASP A 112 -1.27 -3.41 -12.91
C ASP A 112 -1.63 -3.73 -11.45
N PRO A 113 -1.76 -2.71 -10.59
CA PRO A 113 -2.11 -2.91 -9.19
C PRO A 113 -3.51 -3.45 -8.97
N ASN A 114 -4.42 -3.25 -9.93
CA ASN A 114 -5.83 -3.64 -9.78
C ASN A 114 -6.04 -5.17 -9.74
N GLY A 115 -5.02 -5.94 -10.10
CA GLY A 115 -5.03 -7.41 -10.06
C GLY A 115 -4.23 -8.03 -8.92
N LEU A 116 -3.61 -7.23 -8.03
CA LEU A 116 -2.73 -7.75 -6.96
C LEU A 116 -3.49 -8.44 -5.83
N SER A 117 -4.74 -8.05 -5.59
CA SER A 117 -5.60 -8.74 -4.63
C SER A 117 -7.03 -8.84 -5.14
N PRO A 118 -7.77 -9.93 -4.83
CA PRO A 118 -9.14 -10.12 -5.30
C PRO A 118 -10.13 -9.08 -4.76
N ASP A 119 -9.86 -8.55 -3.58
CA ASP A 119 -10.70 -7.57 -2.88
C ASP A 119 -10.26 -6.12 -3.07
N GLY A 120 -9.14 -5.88 -3.82
CA GLY A 120 -8.60 -4.56 -4.09
C GLY A 120 -7.96 -3.87 -2.88
N THR A 121 -7.66 -4.61 -1.81
CA THR A 121 -7.07 -4.05 -0.57
C THR A 121 -5.57 -3.86 -0.64
N VAL A 122 -4.89 -4.40 -1.67
CA VAL A 122 -3.45 -4.19 -1.89
C VAL A 122 -3.23 -3.03 -2.84
N ALA A 123 -2.43 -2.07 -2.41
CA ALA A 123 -2.05 -0.90 -3.20
C ALA A 123 -0.54 -0.91 -3.52
N VAL A 124 -0.16 -0.38 -4.69
CA VAL A 124 1.22 0.00 -4.98
C VAL A 124 1.46 1.38 -4.42
N SER A 125 2.38 1.48 -3.46
CA SER A 125 2.71 2.73 -2.77
C SER A 125 3.93 3.42 -3.37
N GLU A 126 4.93 2.64 -3.81
CA GLU A 126 6.19 3.16 -4.33
C GLU A 126 6.61 2.42 -5.59
N ILE A 127 7.27 3.12 -6.49
CA ILE A 127 7.91 2.56 -7.69
C ILE A 127 9.28 3.20 -7.91
N SER A 128 10.28 2.40 -8.26
CA SER A 128 11.61 2.88 -8.63
C SER A 128 12.21 2.01 -9.72
N VAL A 129 12.55 2.61 -10.85
CA VAL A 129 13.14 1.91 -12.00
C VAL A 129 14.66 2.05 -11.94
N SER A 130 15.39 0.95 -12.19
CA SER A 130 16.87 0.93 -12.26
C SER A 130 17.39 1.90 -13.33
N GLY A 131 18.61 2.40 -13.16
CA GLY A 131 19.21 3.38 -14.07
C GLY A 131 19.31 2.89 -15.53
N ASP A 132 19.51 1.58 -15.73
CA ASP A 132 19.54 0.92 -17.04
C ASP A 132 18.15 0.55 -17.59
N GLY A 133 17.08 0.82 -16.83
CA GLY A 133 15.71 0.54 -17.23
C GLY A 133 15.32 -0.93 -17.31
N THR A 134 16.10 -1.84 -16.73
CA THR A 134 15.87 -3.29 -16.83
C THR A 134 15.05 -3.86 -15.67
N LEU A 135 15.11 -3.25 -14.50
CA LEU A 135 14.42 -3.68 -13.29
C LEU A 135 13.51 -2.60 -12.72
N LEU A 136 12.39 -3.02 -12.17
CA LEU A 136 11.44 -2.20 -11.41
C LEU A 136 11.39 -2.71 -9.98
N ALA A 137 11.82 -1.91 -9.01
CA ALA A 137 11.46 -2.10 -7.61
C ALA A 137 10.10 -1.45 -7.35
N TYR A 138 9.16 -2.16 -6.75
CA TYR A 138 7.88 -1.61 -6.35
C TYR A 138 7.48 -2.11 -4.97
N ALA A 139 6.85 -1.24 -4.20
CA ALA A 139 6.37 -1.57 -2.87
C ALA A 139 4.86 -1.65 -2.84
N THR A 140 4.35 -2.67 -2.16
CA THR A 140 2.93 -2.85 -1.90
C THR A 140 2.62 -2.59 -0.43
N SER A 141 1.42 -2.06 -0.16
CA SER A 141 0.84 -2.01 1.17
C SER A 141 -0.54 -2.68 1.17
N ALA A 142 -0.87 -3.36 2.25
CA ALA A 142 -2.15 -4.05 2.40
C ALA A 142 -3.07 -3.29 3.37
N MET A 143 -4.36 -3.22 3.04
CA MET A 143 -5.43 -2.66 3.89
C MET A 143 -5.15 -1.26 4.45
N GLY A 144 -4.40 -0.43 3.71
CA GLY A 144 -4.05 0.93 4.14
C GLY A 144 -2.96 0.99 5.21
N SER A 145 -2.22 -0.09 5.43
CA SER A 145 -1.09 -0.14 6.35
C SER A 145 0.06 0.74 5.86
N ASP A 146 0.84 1.27 6.80
CA ASP A 146 2.12 1.94 6.51
C ASP A 146 3.24 0.93 6.21
N TRP A 147 3.03 -0.35 6.48
CA TRP A 147 4.00 -1.38 6.17
C TRP A 147 4.08 -1.63 4.67
N LEU A 148 5.30 -1.60 4.17
CA LEU A 148 5.65 -1.81 2.76
C LEU A 148 6.31 -3.18 2.59
N THR A 149 5.89 -3.87 1.54
CA THR A 149 6.54 -5.08 1.05
C THR A 149 7.11 -4.78 -0.33
N TRP A 150 8.45 -4.84 -0.46
CA TRP A 150 9.14 -4.59 -1.72
C TRP A 150 9.24 -5.84 -2.57
N HIS A 151 9.07 -5.64 -3.87
CA HIS A 151 9.20 -6.63 -4.93
C HIS A 151 10.10 -6.09 -6.02
N VAL A 152 10.70 -6.99 -6.81
CA VAL A 152 11.49 -6.65 -7.99
C VAL A 152 10.88 -7.32 -9.20
N ARG A 153 10.69 -6.56 -10.28
CA ARG A 153 10.12 -7.03 -11.55
C ARG A 153 11.10 -6.78 -12.69
N ASP A 154 11.30 -7.77 -13.53
CA ASP A 154 12.00 -7.61 -14.79
C ASP A 154 11.14 -6.83 -15.78
N VAL A 155 11.66 -5.71 -16.26
CA VAL A 155 10.93 -4.80 -17.15
C VAL A 155 10.65 -5.44 -18.51
N THR A 156 11.51 -6.32 -19.00
CA THR A 156 11.37 -6.94 -20.33
C THR A 156 10.31 -8.02 -20.34
N THR A 157 10.36 -8.91 -19.35
CA THR A 157 9.46 -10.08 -19.25
C THR A 157 8.16 -9.74 -18.53
N GLY A 158 8.18 -8.76 -17.62
CA GLY A 158 7.08 -8.47 -16.71
C GLY A 158 6.96 -9.46 -15.55
N ALA A 159 7.92 -10.38 -15.39
CA ALA A 159 7.94 -11.35 -14.31
C ALA A 159 8.56 -10.75 -13.04
N ASP A 160 8.02 -11.12 -11.89
CA ASP A 160 8.64 -10.79 -10.61
C ASP A 160 9.82 -11.73 -10.34
N ALA A 161 10.93 -11.16 -9.87
CA ALA A 161 11.98 -11.90 -9.20
C ALA A 161 11.43 -12.43 -7.87
N GLY A 162 11.92 -13.58 -7.41
CA GLY A 162 11.40 -14.21 -6.20
C GLY A 162 11.71 -13.48 -4.89
N ASP A 163 12.40 -12.35 -4.96
CA ASP A 163 12.80 -11.57 -3.79
C ASP A 163 11.63 -10.75 -3.25
N VAL A 164 11.36 -10.92 -1.95
CA VAL A 164 10.34 -10.15 -1.20
C VAL A 164 11.00 -9.58 0.04
N ILE A 165 10.87 -8.27 0.25
CA ILE A 165 11.43 -7.57 1.40
C ILE A 165 10.28 -6.97 2.21
N GLU A 166 10.16 -7.39 3.45
CA GLU A 166 9.17 -6.91 4.40
C GLU A 166 9.77 -5.89 5.39
N TRP A 167 8.95 -5.42 6.31
CA TRP A 167 9.33 -4.55 7.44
C TRP A 167 9.90 -3.20 7.03
N SER A 168 9.44 -2.68 5.92
CA SER A 168 9.79 -1.36 5.40
C SER A 168 8.66 -0.37 5.65
N LYS A 169 8.98 0.90 5.91
CA LYS A 169 8.04 2.01 6.07
C LYS A 169 8.65 3.30 5.56
N PHE A 170 7.83 4.18 4.99
CA PHE A 170 8.20 5.58 4.70
C PHE A 170 9.55 5.72 4.03
N CYS A 171 9.85 4.90 3.05
CA CYS A 171 11.11 4.94 2.32
C CYS A 171 10.91 4.64 0.83
N GLU A 172 11.85 5.11 0.04
CA GLU A 172 11.97 4.83 -1.38
C GLU A 172 13.12 3.84 -1.63
N ALA A 173 13.09 3.15 -2.77
CA ALA A 173 14.21 2.34 -3.24
C ALA A 173 15.18 3.22 -4.02
N ALA A 174 16.44 3.27 -3.58
CA ALA A 174 17.51 3.99 -4.25
C ALA A 174 18.46 3.02 -4.95
N TRP A 175 18.35 2.89 -6.27
CA TRP A 175 19.19 2.01 -7.07
C TRP A 175 20.65 2.40 -7.01
N ARG A 176 21.54 1.40 -7.00
CA ARG A 176 22.97 1.59 -7.20
C ARG A 176 23.22 1.99 -8.66
N GLU A 177 24.25 2.78 -8.86
CA GLU A 177 24.63 3.26 -10.19
C GLU A 177 24.97 2.10 -11.15
N ASP A 178 25.56 1.03 -10.63
CA ASP A 178 25.93 -0.18 -11.38
C ASP A 178 24.74 -1.14 -11.65
N GLY A 179 23.53 -0.81 -11.18
CA GLY A 179 22.35 -1.65 -11.33
C GLY A 179 22.34 -2.95 -10.52
N SER A 180 23.38 -3.20 -9.70
CA SER A 180 23.54 -4.45 -8.94
C SER A 180 22.56 -4.63 -7.78
N GLY A 181 21.70 -3.62 -7.52
CA GLY A 181 20.73 -3.63 -6.44
C GLY A 181 20.30 -2.23 -6.03
N PHE A 182 19.60 -2.15 -4.92
CA PHE A 182 19.15 -0.87 -4.38
C PHE A 182 19.27 -0.83 -2.84
N TYR A 183 19.23 0.38 -2.31
CA TYR A 183 19.12 0.63 -0.88
C TYR A 183 17.67 0.92 -0.52
N TYR A 184 17.24 0.43 0.63
CA TYR A 184 15.90 0.66 1.18
C TYR A 184 15.97 0.83 2.69
N GLY A 185 14.96 1.48 3.26
CA GLY A 185 14.81 1.62 4.71
C GLY A 185 13.94 0.51 5.26
N ALA A 186 14.40 -0.13 6.33
CA ALA A 186 13.61 -1.11 7.07
C ALA A 186 13.84 -0.98 8.59
N VAL A 187 12.96 -1.61 9.34
CA VAL A 187 13.05 -1.75 10.79
C VAL A 187 13.24 -3.23 11.14
N GLU A 188 13.66 -3.53 12.36
CA GLU A 188 13.67 -4.90 12.85
C GLU A 188 12.24 -5.46 12.83
N PRO A 189 12.04 -6.73 12.44
CA PRO A 189 10.73 -7.36 12.47
C PRO A 189 10.08 -7.24 13.84
N ALA A 190 8.80 -6.84 13.87
CA ALA A 190 8.02 -6.86 15.10
C ALA A 190 7.72 -8.30 15.55
N THR A 191 7.39 -8.48 16.84
CA THR A 191 6.85 -9.75 17.31
C THR A 191 5.56 -10.07 16.54
N PRO A 192 5.38 -11.30 16.01
CA PRO A 192 4.16 -11.67 15.30
C PRO A 192 2.88 -11.34 16.10
N GLY A 193 1.99 -10.57 15.50
CA GLY A 193 0.76 -10.06 16.10
C GLY A 193 0.92 -8.74 16.89
N ALA A 194 2.14 -8.19 16.95
CA ALA A 194 2.42 -6.91 17.61
C ALA A 194 2.89 -5.82 16.63
N GLU A 195 2.65 -5.99 15.36
CA GLU A 195 3.11 -5.11 14.26
C GLU A 195 2.67 -3.65 14.42
N TYR A 196 1.56 -3.43 15.14
CA TYR A 196 0.98 -2.12 15.42
C TYR A 196 1.08 -1.71 16.90
N LEU A 197 1.53 -2.61 17.78
CA LEU A 197 1.56 -2.41 19.23
C LEU A 197 2.96 -2.08 19.75
N GLU A 198 4.00 -2.61 19.12
CA GLU A 198 5.38 -2.36 19.51
C GLU A 198 5.86 -1.00 18.96
N ALA A 199 6.67 -0.31 19.77
CA ALA A 199 7.40 0.85 19.28
C ALA A 199 8.33 0.44 18.14
N ASN A 200 8.29 1.17 17.03
CA ASN A 200 9.20 0.89 15.92
C ASN A 200 10.65 1.03 16.38
N SER A 201 11.47 0.04 16.05
CA SER A 201 12.92 0.16 16.17
C SER A 201 13.43 1.27 15.22
N PRO A 202 14.61 1.84 15.47
CA PRO A 202 15.19 2.82 14.55
C PRO A 202 15.30 2.25 13.15
N GLN A 203 14.79 2.99 12.16
CA GLN A 203 14.93 2.63 10.75
C GLN A 203 16.41 2.60 10.35
N ARG A 204 16.82 1.57 9.65
CA ARG A 204 18.17 1.39 9.11
C ARG A 204 18.09 1.26 7.59
N ILE A 205 19.20 1.57 6.92
CA ILE A 205 19.35 1.41 5.47
C ILE A 205 20.02 0.07 5.20
N PHE A 206 19.38 -0.75 4.38
CA PHE A 206 19.88 -2.06 3.97
C PHE A 206 20.16 -2.07 2.46
N PRO A 207 21.22 -2.74 2.01
CA PRO A 207 21.42 -3.05 0.61
C PRO A 207 20.62 -4.31 0.24
N MET A 208 19.97 -4.28 -0.92
CA MET A 208 19.38 -5.43 -1.57
C MET A 208 20.08 -5.64 -2.91
N ALA A 209 20.55 -6.86 -3.18
CA ALA A 209 20.97 -7.28 -4.51
C ALA A 209 19.89 -8.24 -5.04
N PRO A 210 19.15 -7.89 -6.10
CA PRO A 210 18.18 -8.82 -6.71
C PRO A 210 18.91 -10.11 -7.08
N CYS A 211 18.28 -11.26 -6.85
CA CYS A 211 18.81 -12.52 -7.33
C CYS A 211 19.09 -12.42 -8.83
N ALA A 212 20.36 -12.30 -9.17
CA ALA A 212 20.80 -12.28 -10.54
C ALA A 212 20.66 -13.71 -11.06
N SER A 213 19.67 -13.89 -11.93
CA SER A 213 19.47 -15.09 -12.72
C SER A 213 18.55 -16.17 -12.12
N TYR A 214 17.73 -16.65 -12.94
CA TYR A 214 16.95 -17.88 -13.07
C TYR A 214 17.71 -19.20 -12.75
N SER A 215 18.56 -19.20 -11.72
CA SER A 215 19.35 -20.38 -11.32
C SER A 215 19.65 -20.27 -9.80
N CYS A 216 18.64 -20.53 -9.00
CA CYS A 216 18.79 -21.04 -7.63
C CYS A 216 17.96 -22.29 -7.49
#